data_8104125b6891de634e41b06aa0684df5
#
_entry.id   8104125b6891de634e41b06aa0684df5
#
_cell.length_a   1.000
_cell.length_b   1.000
_cell.length_c   1.000
_cell.angle_alpha   90.00
_cell.angle_beta   90.00
_cell.angle_gamma   90.00
#
_symmetry.space_group_name_H-M   'P 1'
#
loop_
_entity.id
_entity.type
_entity.pdbx_description
1 polymer ?
#
loop_
_entity_poly.entity_id
_entity_poly.type
_entity_poly.pdbx_seq_one_letter_code
_entity_poly.pdbx_strand_id
1 'polypeptide(L)'
;MKHKRTLATEIPPEVKAIVWERDDRKCIFCRRYVPMFFANAHYIKRSQGGLGIPENIFTACDRCHREEDAGKNSLKYRDIAKKHLQEKCPNWDEEKLYYKKGMELDERF
;
A
#
# COMPACT_ATOMS: atom_id res chain seq x y z
N MET A 1 -20.68 -11.18 -7.28
CA MET A 1 -19.35 -11.77 -7.10
C MET A 1 -18.28 -10.81 -7.61
N LYS A 2 -17.21 -10.63 -6.83
CA LYS A 2 -16.14 -9.73 -7.22
C LYS A 2 -15.21 -10.38 -8.24
N HIS A 3 -14.74 -9.59 -9.18
CA HIS A 3 -13.74 -10.01 -10.15
C HIS A 3 -12.41 -10.34 -9.44
N LYS A 4 -11.64 -11.27 -9.97
CA LYS A 4 -10.36 -11.68 -9.37
C LYS A 4 -9.40 -10.50 -9.16
N ARG A 5 -9.31 -9.59 -10.12
CA ARG A 5 -8.48 -8.40 -10.00
C ARG A 5 -8.95 -7.52 -8.84
N THR A 6 -10.26 -7.35 -8.68
CA THR A 6 -10.81 -6.57 -7.58
C THR A 6 -10.41 -7.18 -6.24
N LEU A 7 -10.55 -8.49 -6.10
CA LEU A 7 -10.17 -9.18 -4.87
C LEU A 7 -8.67 -9.03 -4.58
N ALA A 8 -7.83 -9.18 -5.60
CA ALA A 8 -6.38 -9.11 -5.44
C ALA A 8 -5.91 -7.70 -5.05
N THR A 9 -6.60 -6.66 -5.51
CA THR A 9 -6.20 -5.27 -5.26
C THR A 9 -6.84 -4.65 -4.03
N GLU A 10 -7.87 -5.27 -3.46
CA GLU A 10 -8.46 -4.81 -2.20
C GLU A 10 -7.47 -5.06 -1.06
N ILE A 11 -7.58 -4.26 -0.01
CA ILE A 11 -6.75 -4.42 1.18
C ILE A 11 -7.56 -5.17 2.23
N PRO A 12 -7.24 -6.44 2.51
CA PRO A 12 -7.96 -7.19 3.55
C PRO A 12 -7.76 -6.57 4.93
N PRO A 13 -8.71 -6.73 5.86
CA PRO A 13 -8.57 -6.17 7.21
C PRO A 13 -7.29 -6.58 7.92
N GLU A 14 -6.84 -7.82 7.76
CA GLU A 14 -5.61 -8.28 8.39
C GLU A 14 -4.38 -7.59 7.82
N VAL A 15 -4.38 -7.22 6.55
CA VAL A 15 -3.28 -6.46 5.95
C VAL A 15 -3.29 -5.03 6.49
N LYS A 16 -4.48 -4.44 6.65
CA LYS A 16 -4.59 -3.10 7.24
C LYS A 16 -3.97 -3.06 8.63
N ALA A 17 -4.27 -4.06 9.45
CA ALA A 17 -3.75 -4.13 10.81
C ALA A 17 -2.23 -4.32 10.81
N ILE A 18 -1.73 -5.23 9.99
CA ILE A 18 -0.28 -5.51 9.90
C ILE A 18 0.49 -4.26 9.47
N VAL A 19 0.02 -3.58 8.44
CA VAL A 19 0.66 -2.39 7.90
C VAL A 19 0.65 -1.26 8.93
N TRP A 20 -0.49 -1.05 9.57
CA TRP A 20 -0.64 0.01 10.56
C TRP A 20 0.32 -0.17 11.73
N GLU A 21 0.43 -1.39 12.27
CA GLU A 21 1.36 -1.68 13.34
C GLU A 21 2.82 -1.57 12.87
N ARG A 22 3.12 -2.09 11.69
CA ARG A 22 4.47 -1.98 11.12
C ARG A 22 4.92 -0.53 11.00
N ASP A 23 4.00 0.37 10.64
CA ASP A 23 4.29 1.78 10.42
C ASP A 23 4.12 2.63 11.67
N ASP A 24 4.10 1.99 12.84
CA ASP A 24 4.01 2.65 14.15
C ASP A 24 2.74 3.48 14.32
N ARG A 25 1.66 3.11 13.61
CA ARG A 25 0.35 3.77 13.68
C ARG A 25 0.41 5.23 13.22
N LYS A 26 1.41 5.57 12.42
CA LYS A 26 1.66 6.94 12.00
C LYS A 26 1.82 7.01 10.49
N CYS A 27 1.46 8.18 9.94
CA CYS A 27 1.75 8.48 8.54
C CYS A 27 3.26 8.38 8.32
N ILE A 28 3.67 7.66 7.28
CA ILE A 28 5.10 7.46 7.01
C ILE A 28 5.79 8.75 6.54
N PHE A 29 5.03 9.74 6.11
CA PHE A 29 5.57 11.01 5.61
C PHE A 29 5.69 12.07 6.71
N CYS A 30 4.57 12.39 7.38
CA CYS A 30 4.54 13.47 8.36
C CYS A 30 4.59 12.98 9.81
N ARG A 31 4.56 11.69 10.04
CA ARG A 31 4.66 11.05 11.36
C ARG A 31 3.49 11.33 12.31
N ARG A 32 2.39 11.84 11.77
CA ARG A 32 1.17 12.07 12.55
C ARG A 32 0.44 10.75 12.77
N TYR A 33 -0.15 10.57 13.96
CA TYR A 33 -1.01 9.42 14.23
C TYR A 33 -2.18 9.38 13.25
N VAL A 34 -2.52 8.21 12.73
CA VAL A 34 -3.62 8.01 11.81
C VAL A 34 -4.45 6.81 12.28
N PRO A 35 -5.80 6.94 12.35
CA PRO A 35 -6.64 5.80 12.68
C PRO A 35 -6.50 4.67 11.67
N MET A 36 -6.50 3.44 12.15
CA MET A 36 -6.21 2.25 11.33
C MET A 36 -7.04 2.16 10.05
N PHE A 37 -8.34 2.43 10.14
CA PHE A 37 -9.24 2.20 9.00
C PHE A 37 -9.20 3.28 7.92
N PHE A 38 -8.47 4.37 8.14
CA PHE A 38 -8.43 5.48 7.20
C PHE A 38 -7.04 5.75 6.64
N ALA A 39 -6.12 4.84 6.87
CA ALA A 39 -4.70 5.14 6.72
C ALA A 39 -3.98 4.40 5.62
N ASN A 40 -4.66 3.71 4.73
CA ASN A 40 -4.01 2.79 3.80
C ASN A 40 -3.89 3.37 2.40
N ALA A 41 -2.67 3.29 1.85
CA ALA A 41 -2.40 3.76 0.50
C ALA A 41 -1.63 2.68 -0.28
N HIS A 42 -1.91 2.57 -1.57
CA HIS A 42 -1.22 1.67 -2.49
C HIS A 42 -0.01 2.37 -3.09
N TYR A 43 1.18 1.76 -3.02
CA TYR A 43 2.34 2.30 -3.72
C TYR A 43 2.18 2.14 -5.23
N ILE A 44 1.92 0.93 -5.70
CA ILE A 44 1.44 0.72 -7.07
C ILE A 44 -0.06 0.88 -6.99
N LYS A 45 -0.61 1.85 -7.71
CA LYS A 45 -2.01 2.23 -7.60
C LYS A 45 -2.94 1.08 -7.95
N ARG A 46 -4.07 1.03 -7.26
CA ARG A 46 -5.07 0.01 -7.51
C ARG A 46 -5.52 0.01 -8.97
N SER A 47 -5.64 1.19 -9.57
CA SER A 47 -6.02 1.33 -10.98
C SER A 47 -4.99 0.72 -11.92
N GLN A 48 -3.75 0.57 -11.47
CA GLN A 48 -2.67 -0.05 -12.23
C GLN A 48 -2.47 -1.52 -11.86
N GLY A 49 -3.41 -2.08 -11.10
CA GLY A 49 -3.32 -3.47 -10.67
C GLY A 49 -2.51 -3.69 -9.40
N GLY A 50 -2.25 -2.63 -8.62
CA GLY A 50 -1.49 -2.75 -7.39
C GLY A 50 -2.16 -3.65 -6.37
N LEU A 51 -1.43 -4.65 -5.86
CA LEU A 51 -1.96 -5.63 -4.94
C LEU A 51 -2.18 -5.06 -3.53
N GLY A 52 -3.17 -5.61 -2.83
CA GLY A 52 -3.45 -5.25 -1.43
C GLY A 52 -2.65 -6.08 -0.46
N ILE A 53 -1.34 -6.09 -0.59
CA ILE A 53 -0.43 -6.87 0.25
C ILE A 53 0.50 -5.93 1.03
N PRO A 54 1.06 -6.37 2.16
CA PRO A 54 1.91 -5.49 2.98
C PRO A 54 3.05 -4.82 2.20
N GLU A 55 3.61 -5.53 1.21
CA GLU A 55 4.72 -5.01 0.40
C GLU A 55 4.33 -3.85 -0.51
N ASN A 56 3.03 -3.64 -0.71
CA ASN A 56 2.54 -2.56 -1.56
C ASN A 56 1.72 -1.51 -0.82
N ILE A 57 1.43 -1.73 0.46
CA ILE A 57 0.55 -0.86 1.23
C ILE A 57 1.34 -0.13 2.32
N PHE A 58 1.05 1.15 2.51
CA PHE A 58 1.68 1.93 3.57
C PHE A 58 0.65 2.82 4.26
N THR A 59 1.01 3.31 5.44
CA THR A 59 0.14 4.18 6.23
C THR A 59 0.40 5.63 5.88
N ALA A 60 -0.66 6.36 5.49
CA ALA A 60 -0.55 7.77 5.15
C ALA A 60 -1.80 8.51 5.62
N CYS A 61 -1.62 9.73 6.11
CA CYS A 61 -2.76 10.59 6.41
C CYS A 61 -3.36 11.11 5.10
N ASP A 62 -4.59 11.61 5.18
CA ASP A 62 -5.33 12.10 4.02
C ASP A 62 -4.53 13.11 3.20
N ARG A 63 -3.94 14.08 3.90
CA ARG A 63 -3.19 15.15 3.22
C ARG A 63 -1.97 14.60 2.48
N CYS A 64 -1.18 13.77 3.15
CA CYS A 64 0.02 13.22 2.52
C CYS A 64 -0.32 12.25 1.41
N HIS A 65 -1.40 11.49 1.55
CA HIS A 65 -1.86 10.61 0.49
C HIS A 65 -2.23 11.39 -0.78
N ARG A 66 -2.92 12.51 -0.62
CA ARG A 66 -3.25 13.35 -1.77
C ARG A 66 -2.01 13.95 -2.42
N GLU A 67 -1.02 14.35 -1.63
CA GLU A 67 0.24 14.87 -2.17
C GLU A 67 1.00 13.78 -2.92
N GLU A 68 1.01 12.57 -2.40
CA GLU A 68 1.67 11.43 -3.05
C GLU A 68 0.96 11.07 -4.36
N ASP A 69 -0.37 11.13 -4.36
CA ASP A 69 -1.18 10.71 -5.51
C ASP A 69 -1.15 11.73 -6.65
N ALA A 70 -1.31 13.02 -6.34
CA ALA A 70 -1.51 14.03 -7.37
C ALA A 70 -0.87 15.39 -7.07
N GLY A 71 -0.07 15.49 -6.02
CA GLY A 71 0.52 16.76 -5.62
C GLY A 71 1.72 17.15 -6.46
N LYS A 72 2.19 18.40 -6.28
CA LYS A 72 3.37 18.90 -6.98
C LYS A 72 4.63 18.12 -6.65
N ASN A 73 4.70 17.55 -5.45
CA ASN A 73 5.86 16.79 -4.98
C ASN A 73 5.61 15.28 -5.02
N SER A 74 4.71 14.84 -5.88
CA SER A 74 4.31 13.44 -5.99
C SER A 74 5.51 12.48 -6.11
N LEU A 75 6.46 12.79 -6.98
CA LEU A 75 7.63 11.92 -7.18
C LEU A 75 8.47 11.80 -5.91
N LYS A 76 8.61 12.88 -5.16
CA LYS A 76 9.35 12.87 -3.90
C LYS A 76 8.64 11.98 -2.87
N TYR A 77 7.32 12.11 -2.76
CA TYR A 77 6.54 11.29 -1.84
C TYR A 77 6.60 9.81 -2.23
N ARG A 78 6.51 9.52 -3.52
CA ARG A 78 6.58 8.15 -4.01
C ARG A 78 7.95 7.53 -3.74
N ASP A 79 9.02 8.31 -3.84
CA ASP A 79 10.36 7.84 -3.52
C ASP A 79 10.49 7.49 -2.03
N ILE A 80 9.91 8.33 -1.18
CA ILE A 80 9.89 8.06 0.27
C ILE A 80 9.14 6.77 0.56
N ALA A 81 7.98 6.59 -0.07
CA ALA A 81 7.19 5.37 0.12
C ALA A 81 7.94 4.12 -0.34
N LYS A 82 8.60 4.20 -1.48
CA LYS A 82 9.40 3.09 -2.01
C LYS A 82 10.52 2.70 -1.04
N LYS A 83 11.26 3.68 -0.56
CA LYS A 83 12.34 3.42 0.39
C LYS A 83 11.83 2.83 1.69
N HIS A 84 10.69 3.32 2.17
CA HIS A 84 10.06 2.77 3.37
C HIS A 84 9.70 1.29 3.19
N LEU A 85 9.07 0.96 2.07
CA LEU A 85 8.69 -0.43 1.80
C LEU A 85 9.90 -1.33 1.63
N GLN A 86 10.94 -0.86 0.95
CA GLN A 86 12.18 -1.61 0.80
C GLN A 86 12.83 -1.89 2.16
N GLU A 87 12.78 -0.93 3.05
CA GLU A 87 13.35 -1.07 4.40
C GLU A 87 12.53 -2.03 5.26
N LYS A 88 11.21 -1.96 5.18
CA LYS A 88 10.32 -2.73 6.06
C LYS A 88 10.01 -4.14 5.55
N CYS A 89 10.20 -4.40 4.27
CA CYS A 89 9.81 -5.67 3.67
C CYS A 89 11.03 -6.39 3.10
N PRO A 90 11.49 -7.49 3.73
CA PRO A 90 12.60 -8.27 3.21
C PRO A 90 12.31 -8.79 1.80
N ASN A 91 13.31 -8.74 0.94
CA ASN A 91 13.18 -9.21 -0.45
C ASN A 91 12.12 -8.48 -1.25
N TRP A 92 11.90 -7.19 -0.93
CA TRP A 92 10.92 -6.38 -1.65
C TRP A 92 11.28 -6.30 -3.13
N ASP A 93 10.28 -6.55 -3.99
CA ASP A 93 10.45 -6.56 -5.44
C ASP A 93 9.22 -5.89 -6.06
N GLU A 94 9.44 -4.74 -6.69
CA GLU A 94 8.36 -3.94 -7.26
C GLU A 94 7.54 -4.71 -8.29
N GLU A 95 8.18 -5.57 -9.08
CA GLU A 95 7.47 -6.33 -10.11
C GLU A 95 6.46 -7.32 -9.54
N LYS A 96 6.60 -7.70 -8.30
CA LYS A 96 5.68 -8.62 -7.63
C LYS A 96 4.48 -7.93 -7.01
N LEU A 97 4.36 -6.62 -7.15
CA LEU A 97 3.29 -5.85 -6.55
C LEU A 97 2.08 -5.68 -7.46
N TYR A 98 2.12 -6.21 -8.66
CA TYR A 98 1.06 -6.08 -9.66
C TYR A 98 0.21 -7.33 -9.77
N TYR A 99 -1.09 -7.15 -9.97
CA TYR A 99 -1.97 -8.26 -10.35
C TYR A 99 -1.59 -8.73 -11.77
N LYS A 100 -1.47 -10.04 -11.92
CA LYS A 100 -1.22 -10.66 -13.22
C LYS A 100 -2.33 -11.67 -13.49
N LYS A 101 -2.88 -11.63 -14.70
CA LYS A 101 -3.93 -12.56 -15.09
C LYS A 101 -3.45 -14.00 -14.88
N GLY A 102 -4.27 -14.79 -14.20
CA GLY A 102 -3.94 -16.19 -13.91
C GLY A 102 -3.11 -16.42 -12.66
N MET A 103 -2.76 -15.36 -11.91
CA MET A 103 -1.99 -15.54 -10.69
C MET A 103 -2.80 -16.22 -9.60
N GLU A 104 -2.10 -16.92 -8.71
CA GLU A 104 -2.70 -17.58 -7.57
C GLU A 104 -3.15 -16.58 -6.52
N LEU A 105 -4.37 -16.75 -6.01
CA LEU A 105 -4.91 -15.90 -4.97
C LEU A 105 -5.28 -16.68 -3.70
N ASP A 106 -5.11 -17.99 -3.72
CA ASP A 106 -5.59 -18.88 -2.66
C ASP A 106 -5.00 -18.55 -1.29
N GLU A 107 -3.75 -18.18 -1.25
CA GLU A 107 -3.06 -17.88 0.00
C GLU A 107 -3.58 -16.65 0.70
N ARG A 108 -4.34 -15.81 -0.01
CA ARG A 108 -4.86 -14.56 0.54
C ARG A 108 -6.31 -14.69 0.99
N PHE A 109 -6.99 -15.65 0.46
CA PHE A 109 -8.42 -15.84 0.68
C PHE A 109 -8.71 -17.30 1.00
#